data_ce8b396caeabfe4fa77b1fc52e930b62
#
_entry.id   ce8b396caeabfe4fa77b1fc52e930b62
#
_cell.length_a   1.000
_cell.length_b   1.000
_cell.length_c   1.000
_cell.angle_alpha   90.00
_cell.angle_beta   90.00
_cell.angle_gamma   90.00
#
_symmetry.space_group_name_H-M   'P 1'
#
loop_
_entity.id
_entity.type
_entity.pdbx_description
1 polymer ?
#
loop_
_entity_poly.entity_id
_entity_poly.type
_entity_poly.pdbx_seq_one_letter_code
_entity_poly.pdbx_strand_id
1 'polypeptide(L)'
;YGYQNETENKLVTEICKNRIFKLLYPNIHQENKKISRILVQLYEDGYVCWINLDGLIIEKCELRKSENINHEYSFIKQKVPLILKWIQDQSKLTNEYRWGGTLGPNFDCSGLIQTAFFTHHIHIPRDSYQIKSFCKHLFSLKEFNRKLEPGDLLFFGNKKQCDHIGIYKGDGLYYHSSGKEFGRNGIGLDAIKETNDPISLHYQSK
;
A
#
# COMPACT_ATOMS: atom_id res chain seq x y z
N TYR A 1 8.92 -9.76 7.67
CA TYR A 1 7.82 -8.97 8.21
C TYR A 1 8.34 -7.73 8.89
N GLY A 2 7.67 -6.58 8.66
CA GLY A 2 7.86 -5.34 9.39
C GLY A 2 6.77 -5.13 10.42
N TYR A 3 7.17 -4.76 11.63
CA TYR A 3 6.29 -4.60 12.80
C TYR A 3 6.23 -3.14 13.26
N GLN A 4 5.15 -2.75 13.94
CA GLN A 4 4.93 -1.39 14.40
C GLN A 4 5.91 -0.97 15.49
N ASN A 5 6.30 -1.89 16.37
CA ASN A 5 7.23 -1.63 17.46
C ASN A 5 8.15 -2.83 17.75
N GLU A 6 9.05 -2.66 18.71
CA GLU A 6 10.07 -3.64 19.06
C GLU A 6 9.48 -4.95 19.62
N THR A 7 8.37 -4.91 20.33
CA THR A 7 7.89 -6.01 21.17
C THR A 7 6.59 -6.65 20.68
N GLU A 8 5.69 -5.88 20.08
CA GLU A 8 4.38 -6.36 19.65
C GLU A 8 4.42 -6.98 18.25
N ASN A 9 3.65 -8.03 18.04
CA ASN A 9 3.53 -8.71 16.75
C ASN A 9 2.51 -8.05 15.81
N LYS A 10 2.33 -6.73 15.94
CA LYS A 10 1.46 -5.99 15.03
C LYS A 10 2.19 -5.75 13.71
N LEU A 11 1.80 -6.53 12.71
CA LEU A 11 2.30 -6.40 11.35
C LEU A 11 1.91 -5.02 10.77
N VAL A 12 2.84 -4.36 10.09
CA VAL A 12 2.58 -3.11 9.36
C VAL A 12 2.98 -3.19 7.89
N THR A 13 3.90 -4.10 7.56
CA THR A 13 4.28 -4.36 6.17
C THR A 13 4.92 -5.73 6.02
N GLU A 14 4.79 -6.34 4.87
CA GLU A 14 5.61 -7.49 4.48
C GLU A 14 6.83 -6.98 3.69
N ILE A 15 7.93 -7.70 3.79
CA ILE A 15 9.21 -7.31 3.18
C ILE A 15 9.67 -8.47 2.33
N CYS A 16 9.71 -8.27 1.02
CA CYS A 16 10.22 -9.29 0.09
C CYS A 16 11.74 -9.49 0.23
N LYS A 17 12.21 -10.62 -0.29
CA LYS A 17 13.64 -10.88 -0.37
C LYS A 17 14.35 -9.79 -1.20
N ASN A 18 15.58 -9.47 -0.82
CA ASN A 18 16.45 -8.48 -1.47
C ASN A 18 15.97 -7.01 -1.35
N ARG A 19 15.02 -6.71 -0.44
CA ARG A 19 14.71 -5.31 -0.11
C ARG A 19 15.91 -4.65 0.57
N ILE A 20 16.22 -3.44 0.15
CA ILE A 20 17.30 -2.64 0.73
C ILE A 20 16.74 -1.81 1.89
N PHE A 21 17.49 -1.67 2.95
CA PHE A 21 17.10 -0.83 4.07
C PHE A 21 18.31 -0.13 4.70
N LYS A 22 18.03 0.98 5.35
CA LYS A 22 18.95 1.70 6.22
C LYS A 22 18.67 1.31 7.67
N LEU A 23 19.73 0.93 8.40
CA LEU A 23 19.62 0.73 9.84
C LEU A 23 19.51 2.10 10.53
N LEU A 24 18.43 2.32 11.29
CA LEU A 24 18.17 3.58 11.99
C LEU A 24 18.70 3.57 13.42
N TYR A 25 18.67 2.42 14.08
CA TYR A 25 19.11 2.30 15.46
C TYR A 25 20.12 1.17 15.62
N PRO A 26 21.41 1.49 15.77
CA PRO A 26 22.49 0.50 15.78
C PRO A 26 22.82 -0.05 17.17
N ASN A 27 22.00 0.11 18.23
CA ASN A 27 22.33 -0.45 19.55
C ASN A 27 22.29 -1.99 19.59
N ILE A 28 23.12 -2.60 18.73
CA ILE A 28 23.43 -4.03 18.75
C ILE A 28 24.31 -4.40 19.98
N HIS A 29 24.83 -3.38 20.71
CA HIS A 29 25.76 -3.54 21.84
C HIS A 29 25.13 -3.28 23.23
N GLN A 30 23.89 -3.68 23.47
CA GLN A 30 23.47 -3.88 24.86
C GLN A 30 23.91 -5.28 25.29
N GLU A 31 25.00 -5.35 26.03
CA GLU A 31 25.71 -6.58 26.43
C GLU A 31 24.85 -7.64 27.16
N ASN A 32 23.58 -7.41 27.44
CA ASN A 32 22.72 -8.31 28.22
C ASN A 32 21.26 -8.44 27.73
N LYS A 33 20.87 -7.89 26.59
CA LYS A 33 19.55 -8.13 25.98
C LYS A 33 19.69 -8.80 24.64
N LYS A 34 19.08 -9.97 24.47
CA LYS A 34 18.91 -10.61 23.17
C LYS A 34 18.03 -9.70 22.32
N ILE A 35 18.66 -8.93 21.43
CA ILE A 35 17.95 -8.05 20.48
C ILE A 35 17.26 -8.95 19.49
N SER A 36 15.93 -9.00 19.52
CA SER A 36 15.13 -9.79 18.57
C SER A 36 14.76 -8.99 17.33
N ARG A 37 14.70 -7.65 17.44
CA ARG A 37 14.31 -6.76 16.34
C ARG A 37 15.21 -5.53 16.25
N ILE A 38 15.35 -5.03 15.02
CA ILE A 38 16.05 -3.78 14.69
C ILE A 38 15.10 -2.82 13.99
N LEU A 39 15.31 -1.51 14.20
CA LEU A 39 14.57 -0.45 13.51
C LEU A 39 15.25 -0.13 12.19
N VAL A 40 14.50 -0.20 11.12
CA VAL A 40 15.01 0.03 9.76
C VAL A 40 14.12 1.02 9.00
N GLN A 41 14.71 1.67 8.01
CA GLN A 41 13.99 2.41 6.99
C GLN A 41 14.19 1.70 5.64
N LEU A 42 13.09 1.23 5.05
CA LEU A 42 13.11 0.63 3.72
C LEU A 42 13.49 1.70 2.70
N TYR A 43 14.38 1.32 1.76
CA TYR A 43 14.98 2.30 0.85
C TYR A 43 14.00 2.81 -0.21
N GLU A 44 13.18 1.92 -0.76
CA GLU A 44 12.37 2.20 -1.93
C GLU A 44 11.17 3.12 -1.65
N ASP A 45 10.61 3.05 -0.44
CA ASP A 45 9.42 3.81 -0.03
C ASP A 45 9.63 4.67 1.23
N GLY A 46 10.83 4.58 1.82
CA GLY A 46 11.17 5.31 3.05
C GLY A 46 10.44 4.81 4.30
N TYR A 47 9.72 3.67 4.22
CA TYR A 47 8.92 3.17 5.32
C TYR A 47 9.77 2.71 6.50
N VAL A 48 9.39 3.15 7.71
CA VAL A 48 10.10 2.81 8.95
C VAL A 48 9.35 1.71 9.68
N CYS A 49 10.04 0.61 9.98
CA CYS A 49 9.46 -0.51 10.71
C CYS A 49 10.53 -1.30 11.48
N TRP A 50 10.06 -2.16 12.39
CA TRP A 50 10.91 -3.09 13.12
C TRP A 50 10.94 -4.44 12.39
N ILE A 51 12.13 -5.04 12.21
CA ILE A 51 12.29 -6.36 11.59
C ILE A 51 12.95 -7.34 12.55
N ASN A 52 12.49 -8.61 12.54
CA ASN A 52 13.14 -9.67 13.29
C ASN A 52 14.49 -10.00 12.66
N LEU A 53 15.49 -10.25 13.51
CA LEU A 53 16.82 -10.71 13.07
C LEU A 53 16.87 -12.21 12.83
N ASP A 54 15.99 -12.97 13.50
CA ASP A 54 15.98 -14.42 13.40
C ASP A 54 15.69 -14.88 11.97
N GLY A 55 16.61 -15.69 11.41
CA GLY A 55 16.47 -16.25 10.07
C GLY A 55 16.75 -15.29 8.91
N LEU A 56 17.25 -14.08 9.19
CA LEU A 56 17.66 -13.15 8.15
C LEU A 56 19.14 -13.30 7.80
N ILE A 57 19.43 -13.26 6.51
CA ILE A 57 20.76 -13.02 5.98
C ILE A 57 20.81 -11.56 5.57
N ILE A 58 21.66 -10.78 6.23
CA ILE A 58 21.82 -9.34 5.96
C ILE A 58 23.19 -9.13 5.35
N GLU A 59 23.22 -8.57 4.15
CA GLU A 59 24.45 -8.23 3.45
C GLU A 59 24.59 -6.72 3.33
N LYS A 60 25.79 -6.23 3.55
CA LYS A 60 26.10 -4.81 3.30
C LYS A 60 26.14 -4.58 1.79
N CYS A 61 25.40 -3.60 1.31
CA CYS A 61 25.46 -3.16 -0.08
C CYS A 61 25.81 -1.68 -0.17
N GLU A 62 26.53 -1.31 -1.23
CA GLU A 62 26.68 0.09 -1.62
C GLU A 62 25.50 0.51 -2.46
N LEU A 63 24.82 1.59 -2.04
CA LEU A 63 23.75 2.16 -2.84
C LEU A 63 24.37 2.76 -4.10
N ARG A 64 24.07 2.19 -5.25
CA ARG A 64 24.25 2.92 -6.50
C ARG A 64 23.32 4.14 -6.44
N LYS A 65 23.79 5.31 -6.90
CA LYS A 65 22.92 6.49 -7.03
C LYS A 65 21.64 6.02 -7.73
N SER A 66 20.51 6.22 -7.07
CA SER A 66 19.22 5.81 -7.64
C SER A 66 19.14 6.46 -9.03
N GLU A 67 18.94 5.65 -10.04
CA GLU A 67 18.45 6.16 -11.31
C GLU A 67 17.18 6.95 -10.95
N ASN A 68 17.09 8.20 -11.41
CA ASN A 68 15.97 9.08 -11.13
C ASN A 68 14.70 8.29 -11.38
N ILE A 69 13.99 7.96 -10.28
CA ILE A 69 12.71 7.29 -10.36
C ILE A 69 11.80 8.29 -11.09
N ASN A 70 11.56 8.04 -12.37
CA ASN A 70 10.80 8.96 -13.20
C ASN A 70 9.32 8.82 -12.83
N HIS A 71 8.86 9.70 -11.94
CA HIS A 71 7.45 9.81 -11.58
C HIS A 71 6.69 10.79 -12.51
N GLU A 72 7.15 10.98 -13.75
CA GLU A 72 6.42 11.80 -14.70
C GLU A 72 5.03 11.23 -14.95
N TYR A 73 4.06 12.12 -14.97
CA TYR A 73 2.65 11.76 -15.20
C TYR A 73 2.44 10.93 -16.47
N SER A 74 3.13 11.25 -17.54
CA SER A 74 3.10 10.52 -18.81
C SER A 74 3.50 9.05 -18.65
N PHE A 75 4.57 8.78 -17.90
CA PHE A 75 5.05 7.43 -17.61
C PHE A 75 4.02 6.66 -16.78
N ILE A 76 3.51 7.28 -15.70
CA ILE A 76 2.48 6.64 -14.86
C ILE A 76 1.24 6.33 -15.69
N LYS A 77 0.76 7.29 -16.49
CA LYS A 77 -0.43 7.10 -17.34
C LYS A 77 -0.30 5.92 -18.31
N GLN A 78 0.87 5.72 -18.89
CA GLN A 78 1.15 4.56 -19.76
C GLN A 78 1.10 3.23 -19.00
N LYS A 79 1.41 3.22 -17.70
CA LYS A 79 1.40 2.01 -16.87
C LYS A 79 0.03 1.67 -16.27
N VAL A 80 -0.90 2.63 -16.20
CA VAL A 80 -2.23 2.43 -15.60
C VAL A 80 -2.96 1.19 -16.12
N PRO A 81 -3.04 0.91 -17.44
CA PRO A 81 -3.72 -0.30 -17.93
C PRO A 81 -3.10 -1.60 -17.39
N LEU A 82 -1.76 -1.64 -17.25
CA LEU A 82 -1.04 -2.79 -16.72
C LEU A 82 -1.26 -2.94 -15.22
N ILE A 83 -1.26 -1.84 -14.46
CA ILE A 83 -1.55 -1.79 -13.03
C ILE A 83 -2.97 -2.33 -12.76
N LEU A 84 -3.97 -1.84 -13.48
CA LEU A 84 -5.35 -2.28 -13.34
C LEU A 84 -5.52 -3.76 -13.73
N LYS A 85 -4.84 -4.20 -14.79
CA LYS A 85 -4.83 -5.60 -15.20
C LYS A 85 -4.21 -6.50 -14.13
N TRP A 86 -3.10 -6.08 -13.54
CA TRP A 86 -2.47 -6.83 -12.45
C TRP A 86 -3.42 -6.97 -11.24
N ILE A 87 -4.08 -5.89 -10.81
CA ILE A 87 -5.06 -5.95 -9.72
C ILE A 87 -6.22 -6.88 -10.07
N GLN A 88 -6.73 -6.80 -11.29
CA GLN A 88 -7.78 -7.70 -11.78
C GLN A 88 -7.35 -9.16 -11.72
N ASP A 89 -6.10 -9.47 -12.04
CA ASP A 89 -5.62 -10.85 -11.99
C ASP A 89 -5.42 -11.32 -10.53
N GLN A 90 -4.95 -10.44 -9.63
CA GLN A 90 -4.90 -10.75 -8.20
C GLN A 90 -6.30 -11.00 -7.62
N SER A 91 -7.32 -10.24 -8.04
CA SER A 91 -8.69 -10.42 -7.53
C SER A 91 -9.33 -11.76 -7.89
N LYS A 92 -8.79 -12.47 -8.89
CA LYS A 92 -9.25 -13.82 -9.29
C LYS A 92 -8.64 -14.94 -8.46
N LEU A 93 -7.55 -14.66 -7.75
CA LEU A 93 -6.92 -15.61 -6.85
C LEU A 93 -7.74 -15.70 -5.56
N THR A 94 -7.69 -16.86 -4.90
CA THR A 94 -8.18 -16.96 -3.51
C THR A 94 -7.37 -16.01 -2.63
N ASN A 95 -8.02 -15.01 -2.07
CA ASN A 95 -7.37 -13.98 -1.27
C ASN A 95 -8.25 -13.57 -0.09
N GLU A 96 -7.62 -13.05 0.94
CA GLU A 96 -8.26 -12.48 2.12
C GLU A 96 -7.61 -11.13 2.46
N TYR A 97 -8.36 -10.28 3.13
CA TYR A 97 -7.80 -9.05 3.69
C TYR A 97 -6.80 -9.39 4.79
N ARG A 98 -5.59 -8.86 4.67
CA ARG A 98 -4.55 -9.01 5.68
C ARG A 98 -3.93 -7.67 6.02
N TRP A 99 -4.12 -7.22 7.25
CA TRP A 99 -3.47 -6.01 7.73
C TRP A 99 -1.94 -6.12 7.59
N GLY A 100 -1.31 -5.11 6.99
CA GLY A 100 0.13 -5.14 6.69
C GLY A 100 0.52 -5.95 5.45
N GLY A 101 -0.43 -6.59 4.77
CA GLY A 101 -0.17 -7.45 3.61
C GLY A 101 0.26 -6.66 2.38
N THR A 102 1.39 -7.05 1.78
CA THR A 102 1.97 -6.45 0.56
C THR A 102 2.56 -7.47 -0.42
N LEU A 103 2.66 -8.74 -0.05
CA LEU A 103 3.30 -9.76 -0.90
C LEU A 103 2.31 -10.68 -1.64
N GLY A 104 1.02 -10.47 -1.45
CA GLY A 104 -0.02 -11.27 -2.09
C GLY A 104 -0.06 -12.76 -1.67
N PRO A 105 -1.18 -13.43 -1.94
CA PRO A 105 -2.41 -12.87 -2.52
C PRO A 105 -3.21 -12.00 -1.53
N ASN A 106 -2.80 -11.94 -0.25
CA ASN A 106 -3.51 -11.31 0.85
C ASN A 106 -2.97 -9.91 1.11
N PHE A 107 -3.73 -8.90 0.75
CA PHE A 107 -3.35 -7.49 0.83
C PHE A 107 -4.23 -6.71 1.81
N ASP A 108 -3.67 -5.66 2.44
CA ASP A 108 -4.51 -4.56 2.92
C ASP A 108 -4.79 -3.55 1.80
N CYS A 109 -5.56 -2.50 2.10
CA CYS A 109 -6.01 -1.55 1.08
C CYS A 109 -4.84 -0.82 0.39
N SER A 110 -3.91 -0.27 1.16
CA SER A 110 -2.75 0.46 0.63
C SER A 110 -1.66 -0.48 0.11
N GLY A 111 -1.51 -1.66 0.69
CA GLY A 111 -0.58 -2.69 0.23
C GLY A 111 -0.91 -3.22 -1.16
N LEU A 112 -2.21 -3.41 -1.48
CA LEU A 112 -2.65 -3.74 -2.83
C LEU A 112 -2.21 -2.68 -3.83
N ILE A 113 -2.49 -1.41 -3.53
CA ILE A 113 -2.17 -0.28 -4.40
C ILE A 113 -0.65 -0.13 -4.53
N GLN A 114 0.09 -0.10 -3.41
CA GLN A 114 1.54 0.01 -3.42
C GLN A 114 2.20 -1.07 -4.27
N THR A 115 1.78 -2.34 -4.08
CA THR A 115 2.37 -3.47 -4.81
C THR A 115 2.03 -3.41 -6.30
N ALA A 116 0.80 -3.03 -6.67
CA ALA A 116 0.41 -2.88 -8.06
C ALA A 116 1.28 -1.85 -8.79
N PHE A 117 1.58 -0.72 -8.15
CA PHE A 117 2.49 0.28 -8.70
C PHE A 117 3.94 -0.20 -8.72
N PHE A 118 4.40 -0.84 -7.62
CA PHE A 118 5.76 -1.37 -7.50
C PHE A 118 6.10 -2.40 -8.58
N THR A 119 5.17 -3.29 -8.95
CA THR A 119 5.38 -4.28 -10.03
C THR A 119 5.63 -3.65 -11.40
N HIS A 120 5.35 -2.35 -11.52
CA HIS A 120 5.59 -1.56 -12.74
C HIS A 120 6.67 -0.49 -12.54
N HIS A 121 7.54 -0.67 -11.52
CA HIS A 121 8.68 0.22 -11.21
C HIS A 121 8.26 1.63 -10.78
N ILE A 122 7.07 1.77 -10.19
CA ILE A 122 6.58 3.02 -9.61
C ILE A 122 6.53 2.84 -8.10
N HIS A 123 7.36 3.61 -7.38
CA HIS A 123 7.43 3.57 -5.94
C HIS A 123 6.52 4.63 -5.34
N ILE A 124 5.61 4.22 -4.47
CA ILE A 124 4.72 5.08 -3.71
C ILE A 124 4.80 4.74 -2.22
N PRO A 125 4.43 5.65 -1.31
CA PRO A 125 4.45 5.38 0.13
C PRO A 125 3.60 4.17 0.53
N ARG A 126 3.82 3.67 1.76
CA ARG A 126 3.17 2.45 2.25
C ARG A 126 1.73 2.67 2.72
N ASP A 127 1.50 3.68 3.54
CA ASP A 127 0.20 3.87 4.19
C ASP A 127 -0.72 4.80 3.38
N SER A 128 -2.03 4.57 3.45
CA SER A 128 -3.03 5.33 2.69
C SER A 128 -2.93 6.84 2.90
N TYR A 129 -2.70 7.29 4.14
CA TYR A 129 -2.53 8.71 4.46
C TYR A 129 -1.24 9.30 3.88
N GLN A 130 -0.16 8.51 3.79
CA GLN A 130 1.10 8.91 3.17
C GLN A 130 0.93 9.01 1.66
N ILE A 131 0.26 8.03 1.03
CA ILE A 131 -0.05 8.06 -0.41
C ILE A 131 -0.90 9.29 -0.72
N LYS A 132 -1.93 9.58 0.08
CA LYS A 132 -2.77 10.77 -0.07
C LYS A 132 -1.97 12.07 -0.04
N SER A 133 -1.01 12.17 0.89
CA SER A 133 -0.13 13.35 1.02
C SER A 133 0.88 13.46 -0.13
N PHE A 134 1.28 12.32 -0.70
CA PHE A 134 2.20 12.23 -1.82
C PHE A 134 1.54 12.59 -3.16
N CYS A 135 0.25 12.28 -3.32
CA CYS A 135 -0.49 12.51 -4.55
C CYS A 135 -0.98 13.95 -4.68
N LYS A 136 -1.13 14.40 -5.93
CA LYS A 136 -1.82 15.66 -6.21
C LYS A 136 -3.32 15.50 -5.96
N HIS A 137 -3.87 16.32 -5.06
CA HIS A 137 -5.31 16.38 -4.85
C HIS A 137 -6.00 17.02 -6.07
N LEU A 138 -6.97 16.31 -6.64
CA LEU A 138 -7.74 16.81 -7.80
C LEU A 138 -9.05 17.47 -7.36
N PHE A 139 -9.89 16.75 -6.62
CA PHE A 139 -11.19 17.22 -6.13
C PHE A 139 -11.79 16.25 -5.10
N SER A 140 -12.80 16.74 -4.37
CA SER A 140 -13.63 15.89 -3.52
C SER A 140 -14.72 15.20 -4.35
N LEU A 141 -15.06 13.95 -4.08
CA LEU A 141 -16.19 13.26 -4.72
C LEU A 141 -17.53 13.98 -4.50
N LYS A 142 -17.65 14.82 -3.47
CA LYS A 142 -18.81 15.67 -3.21
C LYS A 142 -18.92 16.87 -4.18
N GLU A 143 -17.79 17.29 -4.76
CA GLU A 143 -17.67 18.41 -5.70
C GLU A 143 -17.65 17.93 -7.16
N PHE A 144 -18.31 16.81 -7.44
CA PHE A 144 -18.16 15.99 -8.64
C PHE A 144 -18.67 16.67 -9.91
N ASN A 145 -17.88 17.57 -10.47
CA ASN A 145 -18.06 18.12 -11.83
C ASN A 145 -16.96 17.66 -12.81
N ARG A 146 -15.99 16.88 -12.36
CA ARG A 146 -14.90 16.36 -13.20
C ARG A 146 -15.06 14.87 -13.43
N LYS A 147 -14.65 14.42 -14.59
CA LYS A 147 -14.62 13.01 -14.96
C LYS A 147 -13.38 12.36 -14.33
N LEU A 148 -13.58 11.31 -13.54
CA LEU A 148 -12.49 10.43 -13.10
C LEU A 148 -11.89 9.70 -14.30
N GLU A 149 -10.58 9.54 -14.29
CA GLU A 149 -9.86 8.73 -15.26
C GLU A 149 -9.40 7.41 -14.61
N PRO A 150 -9.38 6.28 -15.36
CA PRO A 150 -8.82 5.04 -14.85
C PRO A 150 -7.40 5.25 -14.32
N GLY A 151 -7.14 4.74 -13.12
CA GLY A 151 -5.88 4.96 -12.40
C GLY A 151 -5.93 6.06 -11.34
N ASP A 152 -6.97 6.88 -11.28
CA ASP A 152 -7.16 7.84 -10.19
C ASP A 152 -7.30 7.09 -8.86
N LEU A 153 -6.60 7.58 -7.83
CA LEU A 153 -6.67 7.02 -6.49
C LEU A 153 -7.81 7.68 -5.70
N LEU A 154 -8.64 6.84 -5.11
CA LEU A 154 -9.76 7.24 -4.28
C LEU A 154 -9.39 7.08 -2.81
N PHE A 155 -9.53 8.14 -2.03
CA PHE A 155 -9.20 8.16 -0.62
C PHE A 155 -10.46 8.33 0.20
N PHE A 156 -10.67 7.43 1.15
CA PHE A 156 -11.82 7.40 2.03
C PHE A 156 -11.41 7.70 3.46
N GLY A 157 -12.33 8.22 4.25
CA GLY A 157 -12.11 8.61 5.63
C GLY A 157 -12.68 9.98 5.95
N ASN A 158 -12.45 10.44 7.16
CA ASN A 158 -12.90 11.75 7.58
C ASN A 158 -11.89 12.85 7.22
N LYS A 159 -12.23 14.13 7.50
CA LYS A 159 -11.36 15.29 7.20
C LYS A 159 -9.97 15.22 7.86
N LYS A 160 -9.82 14.48 8.95
CA LYS A 160 -8.58 14.41 9.74
C LYS A 160 -7.73 13.19 9.40
N GLN A 161 -8.37 12.10 8.93
CA GLN A 161 -7.69 10.82 8.73
C GLN A 161 -8.20 10.11 7.48
N CYS A 162 -7.25 9.74 6.62
CA CYS A 162 -7.48 8.81 5.52
C CYS A 162 -7.23 7.39 6.07
N ASP A 163 -8.24 6.55 6.06
CA ASP A 163 -8.18 5.19 6.60
C ASP A 163 -8.33 4.10 5.54
N HIS A 164 -8.69 4.49 4.30
CA HIS A 164 -8.86 3.54 3.23
C HIS A 164 -8.54 4.16 1.86
N ILE A 165 -8.16 3.29 0.90
CA ILE A 165 -7.78 3.67 -0.45
C ILE A 165 -8.27 2.63 -1.47
N GLY A 166 -8.65 3.12 -2.65
CA GLY A 166 -8.94 2.32 -3.83
C GLY A 166 -8.36 2.96 -5.10
N ILE A 167 -8.45 2.26 -6.21
CA ILE A 167 -8.05 2.74 -7.53
C ILE A 167 -9.21 2.66 -8.51
N TYR A 168 -9.52 3.76 -9.17
CA TYR A 168 -10.60 3.83 -10.13
C TYR A 168 -10.29 3.02 -11.39
N LYS A 169 -11.21 2.10 -11.71
CA LYS A 169 -11.09 1.23 -12.87
C LYS A 169 -11.70 1.85 -14.14
N GLY A 170 -12.73 2.69 -13.98
CA GLY A 170 -13.63 3.17 -15.02
C GLY A 170 -15.06 2.75 -14.75
N ASP A 171 -16.00 3.31 -15.49
CA ASP A 171 -17.43 2.97 -15.46
C ASP A 171 -18.08 3.05 -14.07
N GLY A 172 -17.62 3.98 -13.25
CA GLY A 172 -18.13 4.17 -11.89
C GLY A 172 -17.64 3.12 -10.88
N LEU A 173 -16.65 2.29 -11.24
CA LEU A 173 -16.14 1.19 -10.42
C LEU A 173 -14.69 1.43 -10.00
N TYR A 174 -14.32 0.89 -8.83
CA TYR A 174 -12.94 0.92 -8.33
C TYR A 174 -12.55 -0.38 -7.63
N TYR A 175 -11.28 -0.74 -7.73
CA TYR A 175 -10.70 -1.83 -6.98
C TYR A 175 -10.18 -1.36 -5.63
N HIS A 176 -10.36 -2.19 -4.60
CA HIS A 176 -9.73 -2.04 -3.30
C HIS A 176 -9.61 -3.41 -2.60
N SER A 177 -8.88 -3.47 -1.49
CA SER A 177 -8.92 -4.60 -0.57
C SER A 177 -9.56 -4.15 0.74
N SER A 178 -10.61 -4.81 1.20
CA SER A 178 -11.38 -4.42 2.40
C SER A 178 -11.51 -5.57 3.40
N GLY A 179 -11.62 -5.22 4.69
CA GLY A 179 -11.71 -6.17 5.79
C GLY A 179 -13.01 -6.99 5.79
N LYS A 180 -12.99 -8.07 6.56
CA LYS A 180 -14.13 -8.98 6.72
C LYS A 180 -15.36 -8.28 7.33
N GLU A 181 -15.12 -7.30 8.21
CA GLU A 181 -16.14 -6.48 8.86
C GLU A 181 -16.97 -5.66 7.87
N PHE A 182 -16.47 -5.44 6.67
CA PHE A 182 -17.16 -4.75 5.58
C PHE A 182 -17.70 -5.72 4.52
N GLY A 183 -17.56 -7.03 4.72
CA GLY A 183 -18.14 -8.09 3.92
C GLY A 183 -17.30 -8.59 2.74
N ARG A 184 -16.30 -7.87 2.23
CA ARG A 184 -15.47 -8.37 1.11
C ARG A 184 -14.46 -9.41 1.56
N ASN A 185 -13.73 -9.13 2.65
CA ASN A 185 -12.62 -9.93 3.13
C ASN A 185 -11.58 -10.20 2.03
N GLY A 186 -11.11 -9.16 1.38
CA GLY A 186 -10.12 -9.25 0.31
C GLY A 186 -10.32 -8.24 -0.81
N ILE A 187 -9.81 -8.55 -2.00
CA ILE A 187 -9.87 -7.66 -3.16
C ILE A 187 -11.29 -7.68 -3.75
N GLY A 188 -11.90 -6.51 -3.81
CA GLY A 188 -13.23 -6.29 -4.37
C GLY A 188 -13.27 -5.23 -5.45
N LEU A 189 -14.38 -5.23 -6.18
CA LEU A 189 -14.75 -4.21 -7.16
C LEU A 189 -16.05 -3.57 -6.71
N ASP A 190 -16.00 -2.30 -6.34
CA ASP A 190 -17.11 -1.57 -5.76
C ASP A 190 -17.49 -0.33 -6.57
N ALA A 191 -18.75 0.10 -6.42
CA ALA A 191 -19.29 1.25 -7.13
C ALA A 191 -19.06 2.56 -6.34
N ILE A 192 -18.77 3.65 -7.05
CA ILE A 192 -18.66 4.99 -6.46
C ILE A 192 -20.05 5.58 -6.20
N LYS A 193 -21.03 5.27 -7.05
CA LYS A 193 -22.41 5.79 -6.99
C LYS A 193 -23.39 4.73 -7.46
N GLU A 194 -24.68 5.01 -7.26
CA GLU A 194 -25.81 4.28 -7.85
C GLU A 194 -25.75 2.77 -7.60
N THR A 195 -25.71 2.39 -6.33
CA THR A 195 -25.66 0.98 -5.93
C THR A 195 -26.59 0.69 -4.77
N ASN A 196 -27.10 -0.53 -4.71
CA ASN A 196 -27.75 -1.10 -3.54
C ASN A 196 -26.83 -2.04 -2.74
N ASP A 197 -25.57 -2.14 -3.16
CA ASP A 197 -24.58 -2.97 -2.48
C ASP A 197 -24.15 -2.33 -1.15
N PRO A 198 -24.35 -3.00 0.00
CA PRO A 198 -24.08 -2.43 1.31
C PRO A 198 -22.62 -2.03 1.52
N ILE A 199 -21.69 -2.73 0.86
CA ILE A 199 -20.26 -2.49 0.99
C ILE A 199 -19.86 -1.20 0.26
N SER A 200 -20.31 -1.07 -0.98
CA SER A 200 -20.12 0.17 -1.75
C SER A 200 -20.74 1.37 -1.03
N LEU A 201 -21.94 1.22 -0.45
CA LEU A 201 -22.60 2.27 0.34
C LEU A 201 -21.81 2.65 1.59
N HIS A 202 -21.18 1.68 2.27
CA HIS A 202 -20.31 1.95 3.42
C HIS A 202 -19.18 2.91 3.05
N TYR A 203 -18.49 2.68 1.95
CA TYR A 203 -17.39 3.54 1.51
C TYR A 203 -17.86 4.86 0.92
N GLN A 204 -19.03 4.93 0.29
CA GLN A 204 -19.63 6.18 -0.17
C GLN A 204 -20.00 7.13 0.98
N SER A 205 -20.24 6.60 2.18
CA SER A 205 -20.57 7.39 3.38
C SER A 205 -19.34 8.00 4.06
N LYS A 206 -18.14 7.57 3.73
CA LYS A 206 -16.86 8.04 4.26
C LYS A 206 -16.30 9.19 3.44
#